data_beb5c03bf744d2bf7e06b1a7b1c66173
#
_entry.id   beb5c03bf744d2bf7e06b1a7b1c66173
#
_cell.length_a   1.000
_cell.length_b   1.000
_cell.length_c   1.000
_cell.angle_alpha   90.00
_cell.angle_beta   90.00
_cell.angle_gamma   90.00
#
_symmetry.space_group_name_H-M   'P 1'
#
loop_
_entity.id
_entity.type
_entity.pdbx_description
1 polymer ?
#
loop_
_entity_poly.entity_id
_entity_poly.type
_entity_poly.pdbx_seq_one_letter_code
_entity_poly.pdbx_strand_id
1 'polypeptide(L)'
;MPPFPIESNQHTSRRRILAGLGALAAWPAAAQFRVEVSGVGARQIPVTIASFRDQDKAGVAVADIVRADLERSGLFLASPADTALDERSSVVLADWRARGADALLAGSVTRLSDGRFDVRYKLWDALKNEEVMGQSKVVPAADLRLAAHRVADEVHQRLTGEPGVNATRIAYVLRTGRRFTLHVTDADGEGGQVAVASPEPIISPAWSPDGRRLAYVSFETQKAVVWVQDLSTGERRMVANFRGSNSAPAWSPDGRQLAVALSRDGLTQVFTMPVSGGTPQRVTSSNSIDTEPVYSPDGRRIYFVSDRGGGPQIYRVDAGGGAVERITFAGNYNISPALSPDGRTLAFITRQGTAFRLMTMDLDGGGAVALTDTSDDESPSFAPNGRLLVYATRVQRQDVLMTTTLDGRIKTRLLSSGADMREPAWGPYGR
;
A
#
# COMPACT_ATOMS: atom_id res chain seq x y z
N MET A 1 65.29 4.11 34.20
CA MET A 1 66.16 5.30 34.13
C MET A 1 65.92 5.99 32.80
N PRO A 2 65.52 7.27 32.78
CA PRO A 2 65.38 8.14 31.60
C PRO A 2 66.74 8.79 31.28
N PRO A 3 66.95 9.69 30.33
CA PRO A 3 66.08 10.80 30.01
C PRO A 3 65.93 11.21 28.51
N PHE A 4 65.06 12.17 28.25
CA PHE A 4 64.96 13.14 27.16
C PHE A 4 66.25 14.01 27.00
N PRO A 5 66.46 14.82 25.91
CA PRO A 5 65.65 15.97 25.53
C PRO A 5 65.54 16.27 24.00
N ILE A 6 64.47 17.00 23.55
CA ILE A 6 64.34 18.41 23.12
C ILE A 6 65.23 18.85 21.93
N GLU A 7 64.64 19.34 20.85
CA GLU A 7 64.60 20.73 20.32
C GLU A 7 64.05 20.78 18.87
N SER A 8 63.06 21.55 18.73
CA SER A 8 62.63 22.64 17.86
C SER A 8 63.45 22.94 16.58
N ASN A 9 62.77 23.08 15.45
CA ASN A 9 62.96 24.28 14.63
C ASN A 9 61.78 24.53 13.69
N GLN A 10 61.32 25.78 13.70
CA GLN A 10 60.32 26.38 12.85
C GLN A 10 60.92 26.69 11.48
N HIS A 11 60.19 26.43 10.42
CA HIS A 11 60.31 27.24 9.20
C HIS A 11 58.92 27.55 8.60
N THR A 12 58.59 28.82 8.73
CA THR A 12 57.52 29.53 8.05
C THR A 12 57.72 29.53 6.54
N SER A 13 56.72 29.12 5.79
CA SER A 13 56.63 29.48 4.38
C SER A 13 55.20 29.98 4.07
N ARG A 14 55.13 31.29 3.84
CA ARG A 14 53.94 32.00 3.36
C ARG A 14 53.67 31.59 1.90
N ARG A 15 52.55 30.92 1.63
CA ARG A 15 51.95 30.91 0.29
C ARG A 15 50.55 31.54 0.36
N ARG A 16 50.47 32.68 -0.35
CA ARG A 16 49.23 33.40 -0.64
C ARG A 16 48.32 32.47 -1.48
N ILE A 17 47.13 32.15 -0.97
CA ILE A 17 46.05 31.57 -1.77
C ILE A 17 45.04 32.66 -2.03
N LEU A 18 44.87 32.99 -3.32
CA LEU A 18 43.82 33.86 -3.82
C LEU A 18 42.46 33.23 -3.51
N ALA A 19 41.64 33.97 -2.75
CA ALA A 19 40.23 33.64 -2.55
C ALA A 19 39.46 34.05 -3.81
N GLY A 20 39.07 33.05 -4.63
CA GLY A 20 38.05 33.23 -5.65
C GLY A 20 36.67 33.15 -5.00
N LEU A 21 35.98 34.28 -4.88
CA LEU A 21 34.56 34.34 -4.52
C LEU A 21 33.72 33.78 -5.69
N GLY A 22 33.37 32.52 -5.62
CA GLY A 22 32.28 31.95 -6.41
C GLY A 22 30.95 32.30 -5.73
N ALA A 23 30.20 33.23 -6.29
CA ALA A 23 28.83 33.50 -5.88
C ALA A 23 27.98 32.31 -6.31
N LEU A 24 27.70 31.38 -5.38
CA LEU A 24 26.63 30.38 -5.50
C LEU A 24 25.31 31.17 -5.43
N ALA A 25 24.65 31.33 -6.59
CA ALA A 25 23.27 31.75 -6.64
C ALA A 25 22.41 30.69 -5.92
N ALA A 26 22.05 30.96 -4.67
CA ALA A 26 21.04 30.22 -3.96
C ALA A 26 19.69 30.49 -4.66
N TRP A 27 19.18 29.53 -5.43
CA TRP A 27 17.79 29.53 -5.83
C TRP A 27 16.96 29.45 -4.55
N PRO A 28 15.90 30.27 -4.41
CA PRO A 28 15.01 30.14 -3.29
C PRO A 28 14.38 28.74 -3.38
N ALA A 29 14.68 27.87 -2.43
CA ALA A 29 13.93 26.64 -2.23
C ALA A 29 12.50 27.10 -1.94
N ALA A 30 11.58 26.87 -2.88
CA ALA A 30 10.16 27.06 -2.64
C ALA A 30 9.82 26.27 -1.38
N ALA A 31 9.43 26.98 -0.32
CA ALA A 31 9.03 26.37 0.94
C ALA A 31 7.81 25.49 0.64
N GLN A 32 8.04 24.19 0.49
CA GLN A 32 7.00 23.19 0.31
C GLN A 32 6.17 23.18 1.59
N PHE A 33 4.87 23.29 1.45
CA PHE A 33 3.94 23.12 2.58
C PHE A 33 4.17 21.71 3.14
N ARG A 34 4.87 21.61 4.23
CA ARG A 34 5.15 20.36 4.92
C ARG A 34 4.45 20.43 6.27
N VAL A 35 3.22 19.94 6.34
CA VAL A 35 2.62 19.61 7.63
C VAL A 35 3.22 18.26 8.03
N GLU A 36 4.12 18.27 8.98
CA GLU A 36 4.56 17.04 9.63
C GLU A 36 3.42 16.51 10.51
N VAL A 37 2.55 15.71 9.91
CA VAL A 37 1.53 14.95 10.63
C VAL A 37 2.21 13.69 11.14
N SER A 38 2.99 13.80 12.21
CA SER A 38 3.65 12.68 12.84
C SER A 38 3.18 12.51 14.28
N GLY A 39 2.65 11.33 14.61
CA GLY A 39 2.39 10.90 15.99
C GLY A 39 0.95 11.00 16.48
N VAL A 40 0.72 10.39 17.62
CA VAL A 40 -0.55 10.36 18.36
C VAL A 40 -0.97 11.80 18.71
N GLY A 41 -2.03 12.33 18.06
CA GLY A 41 -2.55 13.68 18.34
C GLY A 41 -2.29 14.72 17.26
N ALA A 42 -1.71 14.36 16.10
CA ALA A 42 -1.55 15.28 14.97
C ALA A 42 -2.91 15.81 14.49
N ARG A 43 -3.00 17.14 14.29
CA ARG A 43 -4.21 17.80 13.80
C ARG A 43 -4.43 17.39 12.33
N GLN A 44 -5.64 16.92 12.01
CA GLN A 44 -6.04 16.72 10.62
C GLN A 44 -6.05 18.07 9.87
N ILE A 45 -5.74 18.02 8.57
CA ILE A 45 -5.75 19.21 7.69
C ILE A 45 -7.20 19.46 7.25
N PRO A 46 -7.83 20.60 7.63
CA PRO A 46 -9.16 20.95 7.17
C PRO A 46 -9.13 21.33 5.67
N VAL A 47 -9.83 20.57 4.84
CA VAL A 47 -9.95 20.83 3.39
C VAL A 47 -11.40 20.99 3.02
N THR A 48 -11.77 22.13 2.43
CA THR A 48 -13.10 22.32 1.86
C THR A 48 -13.08 21.98 0.38
N ILE A 49 -14.05 21.16 -0.06
CA ILE A 49 -14.15 20.67 -1.44
C ILE A 49 -15.49 21.11 -2.01
N ALA A 50 -15.44 21.95 -3.04
CA ALA A 50 -16.63 22.37 -3.78
C ALA A 50 -17.10 21.24 -4.72
N SER A 51 -18.41 21.14 -4.92
CA SER A 51 -18.96 20.29 -5.98
C SER A 51 -18.40 20.73 -7.33
N PHE A 52 -17.86 19.80 -8.09
CA PHE A 52 -17.28 20.11 -9.39
C PHE A 52 -18.40 20.47 -10.36
N ARG A 53 -18.26 21.62 -11.02
CA ARG A 53 -19.26 22.08 -12.00
C ARG A 53 -19.46 21.02 -13.10
N ASP A 54 -20.71 20.76 -13.44
CA ASP A 54 -21.16 19.77 -14.46
C ASP A 54 -20.84 18.30 -14.15
N GLN A 55 -20.37 17.95 -12.93
CA GLN A 55 -20.12 16.54 -12.55
C GLN A 55 -21.39 15.67 -12.62
N ASP A 56 -22.57 16.23 -12.32
CA ASP A 56 -23.85 15.51 -12.40
C ASP A 56 -24.16 15.07 -13.84
N LYS A 57 -23.80 15.90 -14.84
CA LYS A 57 -23.94 15.56 -16.26
C LYS A 57 -22.96 14.48 -16.72
N ALA A 58 -21.87 14.32 -15.99
CA ALA A 58 -20.88 13.26 -16.24
C ALA A 58 -21.26 11.92 -15.60
N GLY A 59 -22.23 11.91 -14.67
CA GLY A 59 -22.68 10.72 -13.96
C GLY A 59 -21.68 10.20 -12.91
N VAL A 60 -20.66 11.01 -12.54
CA VAL A 60 -19.67 10.69 -11.51
C VAL A 60 -19.52 11.88 -10.57
N ALA A 61 -19.77 11.68 -9.30
CA ALA A 61 -19.63 12.70 -8.26
C ALA A 61 -18.15 12.87 -7.85
N VAL A 62 -17.35 13.51 -8.71
CA VAL A 62 -15.89 13.65 -8.55
C VAL A 62 -15.53 14.23 -7.20
N ALA A 63 -16.21 15.30 -6.76
CA ALA A 63 -15.94 15.93 -5.46
C ALA A 63 -16.19 14.98 -4.27
N ASP A 64 -17.22 14.12 -4.35
CA ASP A 64 -17.55 13.18 -3.27
C ASP A 64 -16.49 12.06 -3.17
N ILE A 65 -16.00 11.56 -4.33
CA ILE A 65 -14.91 10.59 -4.38
C ILE A 65 -13.65 11.21 -3.76
N VAL A 66 -13.27 12.42 -4.18
CA VAL A 66 -12.09 13.11 -3.63
C VAL A 66 -12.22 13.31 -2.12
N ARG A 67 -13.38 13.70 -1.63
CA ARG A 67 -13.62 13.87 -0.20
C ARG A 67 -13.45 12.56 0.57
N ALA A 68 -14.10 11.49 0.14
CA ALA A 68 -14.01 10.18 0.78
C ALA A 68 -12.58 9.63 0.78
N ASP A 69 -11.83 9.84 -0.30
CA ASP A 69 -10.44 9.44 -0.43
C ASP A 69 -9.53 10.15 0.57
N LEU A 70 -9.67 11.48 0.69
CA LEU A 70 -8.89 12.27 1.63
C LEU A 70 -9.21 11.89 3.08
N GLU A 71 -10.49 11.73 3.42
CA GLU A 71 -10.92 11.29 4.77
C GLU A 71 -10.37 9.90 5.12
N ARG A 72 -10.38 8.95 4.17
CA ARG A 72 -9.86 7.59 4.37
C ARG A 72 -8.39 7.56 4.75
N SER A 73 -7.60 8.53 4.30
CA SER A 73 -6.18 8.65 4.67
C SER A 73 -5.96 8.92 6.16
N GLY A 74 -6.97 9.45 6.85
CA GLY A 74 -6.87 9.89 8.26
C GLY A 74 -6.15 11.22 8.46
N LEU A 75 -5.57 11.81 7.42
CA LEU A 75 -4.78 13.04 7.51
C LEU A 75 -5.62 14.31 7.28
N PHE A 76 -6.83 14.17 6.73
CA PHE A 76 -7.67 15.30 6.35
C PHE A 76 -9.02 15.27 7.08
N LEU A 77 -9.50 16.46 7.39
CA LEU A 77 -10.89 16.73 7.76
C LEU A 77 -11.54 17.40 6.54
N ALA A 78 -12.14 16.58 5.67
CA ALA A 78 -12.72 17.09 4.44
C ALA A 78 -14.18 17.51 4.65
N SER A 79 -14.58 18.65 4.07
CA SER A 79 -15.95 19.19 4.16
C SER A 79 -16.43 19.66 2.79
N PRO A 80 -17.74 19.58 2.49
CA PRO A 80 -18.29 20.19 1.29
C PRO A 80 -18.30 21.72 1.42
N ALA A 81 -18.11 22.42 0.29
CA ALA A 81 -18.39 23.86 0.23
C ALA A 81 -19.91 24.10 0.20
N ASP A 82 -20.36 25.15 0.87
CA ASP A 82 -21.75 25.64 0.87
C ASP A 82 -22.10 26.49 -0.38
N THR A 83 -21.09 26.79 -1.20
CA THR A 83 -21.18 27.66 -2.36
C THR A 83 -20.70 26.95 -3.62
N ALA A 84 -21.39 27.13 -4.73
CA ALA A 84 -20.94 26.59 -6.02
C ALA A 84 -19.70 27.35 -6.51
N LEU A 85 -18.58 26.63 -6.67
CA LEU A 85 -17.31 27.15 -7.13
C LEU A 85 -16.74 26.22 -8.22
N ASP A 86 -15.96 26.82 -9.11
CA ASP A 86 -15.14 26.08 -10.07
C ASP A 86 -13.71 26.64 -10.12
N GLU A 87 -12.89 26.11 -11.01
CA GLU A 87 -11.50 26.53 -11.19
C GLU A 87 -11.31 27.95 -11.71
N ARG A 88 -12.41 28.60 -12.15
CA ARG A 88 -12.43 29.99 -12.68
C ARG A 88 -12.97 30.98 -11.66
N SER A 89 -13.54 30.49 -10.59
CA SER A 89 -14.17 31.34 -9.58
C SER A 89 -13.15 32.24 -8.90
N SER A 90 -13.51 33.50 -8.71
CA SER A 90 -12.74 34.42 -7.87
C SER A 90 -13.02 34.10 -6.41
N VAL A 91 -12.01 33.66 -5.67
CA VAL A 91 -12.15 33.25 -4.26
C VAL A 91 -11.44 34.24 -3.34
N VAL A 92 -12.10 34.60 -2.24
CA VAL A 92 -11.50 35.36 -1.15
C VAL A 92 -11.08 34.37 -0.08
N LEU A 93 -9.79 33.96 -0.09
CA LEU A 93 -9.27 32.90 0.77
C LEU A 93 -9.39 33.22 2.26
N ALA A 94 -9.37 34.51 2.63
CA ALA A 94 -9.59 34.93 4.02
C ALA A 94 -10.95 34.48 4.57
N ASP A 95 -12.00 34.46 3.74
CA ASP A 95 -13.35 34.02 4.15
C ASP A 95 -13.38 32.51 4.42
N TRP A 96 -12.67 31.72 3.61
CA TRP A 96 -12.56 30.27 3.79
C TRP A 96 -11.74 29.92 5.03
N ARG A 97 -10.66 30.65 5.26
CA ARG A 97 -9.89 30.53 6.50
C ARG A 97 -10.72 30.87 7.73
N ALA A 98 -11.55 31.92 7.67
CA ALA A 98 -12.46 32.29 8.76
C ALA A 98 -13.51 31.22 9.05
N ARG A 99 -13.88 30.39 8.06
CA ARG A 99 -14.75 29.21 8.19
C ARG A 99 -14.00 27.95 8.64
N GLY A 100 -12.68 28.05 8.86
CA GLY A 100 -11.86 26.95 9.37
C GLY A 100 -11.23 26.06 8.31
N ALA A 101 -11.24 26.44 7.03
CA ALA A 101 -10.55 25.71 5.97
C ALA A 101 -9.08 26.12 5.89
N ASP A 102 -8.17 25.15 5.92
CA ASP A 102 -6.73 25.36 5.65
C ASP A 102 -6.46 25.29 4.14
N ALA A 103 -7.28 24.55 3.38
CA ALA A 103 -7.22 24.47 1.92
C ALA A 103 -8.63 24.43 1.29
N LEU A 104 -8.74 24.89 0.03
CA LEU A 104 -9.95 24.87 -0.78
C LEU A 104 -9.67 24.18 -2.12
N LEU A 105 -10.48 23.21 -2.50
CA LEU A 105 -10.49 22.56 -3.80
C LEU A 105 -11.77 22.88 -4.55
N ALA A 106 -11.66 23.34 -5.80
CA ALA A 106 -12.80 23.52 -6.68
C ALA A 106 -12.44 23.14 -8.13
N GLY A 107 -13.43 22.75 -8.91
CA GLY A 107 -13.18 22.30 -10.27
C GLY A 107 -14.42 22.15 -11.13
N SER A 108 -14.21 21.59 -12.33
CA SER A 108 -15.25 21.30 -13.31
C SER A 108 -15.00 20.01 -14.05
N VAL A 109 -16.08 19.40 -14.56
CA VAL A 109 -16.05 18.22 -15.42
C VAL A 109 -16.79 18.53 -16.69
N THR A 110 -16.07 18.75 -17.80
CA THR A 110 -16.64 19.16 -19.07
C THR A 110 -16.57 18.05 -20.10
N ARG A 111 -17.71 17.63 -20.66
CA ARG A 111 -17.74 16.67 -21.75
C ARG A 111 -17.27 17.33 -23.04
N LEU A 112 -16.31 16.71 -23.70
CA LEU A 112 -15.77 17.14 -24.98
C LEU A 112 -16.58 16.57 -26.15
N SER A 113 -16.38 17.13 -27.36
CA SER A 113 -17.09 16.72 -28.59
C SER A 113 -16.78 15.27 -29.00
N ASP A 114 -15.61 14.73 -28.62
CA ASP A 114 -15.19 13.36 -28.88
C ASP A 114 -15.65 12.34 -27.80
N GLY A 115 -16.45 12.79 -26.84
CA GLY A 115 -17.01 11.96 -25.76
C GLY A 115 -16.11 11.78 -24.54
N ARG A 116 -14.86 12.27 -24.57
CA ARG A 116 -13.98 12.33 -23.41
C ARG A 116 -14.44 13.43 -22.43
N PHE A 117 -13.84 13.44 -21.25
CA PHE A 117 -14.08 14.45 -20.24
C PHE A 117 -12.80 15.22 -19.93
N ASP A 118 -12.92 16.54 -19.81
CA ASP A 118 -11.88 17.42 -19.29
C ASP A 118 -12.20 17.72 -17.81
N VAL A 119 -11.38 17.18 -16.93
CA VAL A 119 -11.44 17.41 -15.46
C VAL A 119 -10.45 18.51 -15.12
N ARG A 120 -10.97 19.67 -14.74
CA ARG A 120 -10.16 20.82 -14.31
C ARG A 120 -10.36 21.08 -12.84
N TYR A 121 -9.29 21.45 -12.17
CA TYR A 121 -9.36 21.79 -10.74
C TYR A 121 -8.25 22.72 -10.32
N LYS A 122 -8.50 23.43 -9.24
CA LYS A 122 -7.54 24.26 -8.53
C LYS A 122 -7.59 23.97 -7.05
N LEU A 123 -6.41 24.01 -6.44
CA LEU A 123 -6.21 23.93 -5.00
C LEU A 123 -5.61 25.25 -4.53
N TRP A 124 -6.22 25.83 -3.51
CA TRP A 124 -5.71 27.02 -2.82
C TRP A 124 -5.33 26.67 -1.39
N ASP A 125 -4.22 27.26 -0.93
CA ASP A 125 -3.80 27.29 0.47
C ASP A 125 -4.41 28.54 1.11
N ALA A 126 -5.41 28.36 1.98
CA ALA A 126 -6.09 29.48 2.64
C ALA A 126 -5.22 30.10 3.75
N LEU A 127 -4.23 29.38 4.28
CA LEU A 127 -3.30 29.90 5.29
C LEU A 127 -2.28 30.85 4.67
N LYS A 128 -1.75 30.50 3.49
CA LYS A 128 -0.78 31.31 2.75
C LYS A 128 -1.42 32.34 1.81
N ASN A 129 -2.72 32.25 1.59
CA ASN A 129 -3.49 33.07 0.66
C ASN A 129 -2.98 32.98 -0.79
N GLU A 130 -2.71 31.76 -1.27
CA GLU A 130 -2.17 31.52 -2.61
C GLU A 130 -2.83 30.31 -3.31
N GLU A 131 -2.82 30.33 -4.65
CA GLU A 131 -3.10 29.14 -5.47
C GLU A 131 -1.85 28.25 -5.47
N VAL A 132 -2.00 27.00 -5.04
CA VAL A 132 -0.89 26.06 -4.94
C VAL A 132 -0.86 25.01 -6.03
N MET A 133 -1.98 24.81 -6.74
CA MET A 133 -2.07 23.89 -7.86
C MET A 133 -3.25 24.22 -8.77
N GLY A 134 -3.03 24.15 -10.08
CA GLY A 134 -4.07 24.18 -11.11
C GLY A 134 -3.77 23.14 -12.17
N GLN A 135 -4.74 22.28 -12.52
CA GLN A 135 -4.58 21.16 -13.44
C GLN A 135 -5.78 21.00 -14.37
N SER A 136 -5.52 20.39 -15.53
CA SER A 136 -6.53 19.93 -16.50
C SER A 136 -6.13 18.56 -17.01
N LYS A 137 -7.06 17.60 -16.97
CA LYS A 137 -6.84 16.21 -17.42
C LYS A 137 -7.97 15.75 -18.31
N VAL A 138 -7.63 15.36 -19.54
CA VAL A 138 -8.59 14.80 -20.46
C VAL A 138 -8.56 13.27 -20.38
N VAL A 139 -9.71 12.68 -20.00
CA VAL A 139 -9.83 11.24 -19.77
C VAL A 139 -11.04 10.65 -20.50
N PRO A 140 -11.00 9.36 -20.89
CA PRO A 140 -12.18 8.63 -21.34
C PRO A 140 -13.27 8.60 -20.26
N ALA A 141 -14.52 8.43 -20.64
CA ALA A 141 -15.64 8.32 -19.69
C ALA A 141 -15.44 7.17 -18.68
N ALA A 142 -14.89 6.05 -19.12
CA ALA A 142 -14.60 4.90 -18.26
C ALA A 142 -13.56 5.19 -17.16
N ASP A 143 -12.67 6.16 -17.40
CA ASP A 143 -11.58 6.52 -16.47
C ASP A 143 -11.92 7.73 -15.58
N LEU A 144 -13.14 8.25 -15.65
CA LEU A 144 -13.50 9.46 -14.90
C LEU A 144 -13.41 9.24 -13.37
N ARG A 145 -13.76 8.04 -12.91
CA ARG A 145 -13.60 7.64 -11.51
C ARG A 145 -12.12 7.59 -11.09
N LEU A 146 -11.27 6.98 -11.90
CA LEU A 146 -9.82 6.97 -11.69
C LEU A 146 -9.23 8.38 -11.71
N ALA A 147 -9.77 9.29 -12.54
CA ALA A 147 -9.35 10.68 -12.53
C ALA A 147 -9.68 11.37 -11.21
N ALA A 148 -10.85 11.08 -10.58
CA ALA A 148 -11.18 11.59 -9.26
C ALA A 148 -10.18 11.11 -8.19
N HIS A 149 -9.84 9.82 -8.17
CA HIS A 149 -8.81 9.27 -7.28
C HIS A 149 -7.44 9.95 -7.46
N ARG A 150 -7.05 10.23 -8.71
CA ARG A 150 -5.81 10.96 -9.02
C ARG A 150 -5.85 12.41 -8.52
N VAL A 151 -7.00 13.08 -8.59
CA VAL A 151 -7.17 14.41 -7.99
C VAL A 151 -6.94 14.34 -6.48
N ALA A 152 -7.53 13.36 -5.80
CA ALA A 152 -7.30 13.14 -4.37
C ALA A 152 -5.82 12.89 -4.05
N ASP A 153 -5.13 12.05 -4.84
CA ASP A 153 -3.72 11.73 -4.64
C ASP A 153 -2.81 12.96 -4.85
N GLU A 154 -3.12 13.80 -5.84
CA GLU A 154 -2.36 15.03 -6.07
C GLU A 154 -2.59 16.08 -4.97
N VAL A 155 -3.84 16.22 -4.50
CA VAL A 155 -4.16 17.07 -3.33
C VAL A 155 -3.44 16.55 -2.10
N HIS A 156 -3.50 15.23 -1.86
CA HIS A 156 -2.78 14.59 -0.75
C HIS A 156 -1.29 14.90 -0.81
N GLN A 157 -0.66 14.63 -1.96
CA GLN A 157 0.78 14.87 -2.14
C GLN A 157 1.14 16.34 -2.01
N ARG A 158 0.31 17.23 -2.53
CA ARG A 158 0.57 18.68 -2.45
C ARG A 158 0.54 19.22 -1.03
N LEU A 159 -0.40 18.72 -0.22
CA LEU A 159 -0.59 19.20 1.15
C LEU A 159 0.30 18.49 2.17
N THR A 160 0.68 17.23 1.94
CA THR A 160 1.47 16.44 2.90
C THR A 160 2.91 16.19 2.48
N GLY A 161 3.22 16.31 1.18
CA GLY A 161 4.51 15.92 0.60
C GLY A 161 4.64 14.41 0.34
N GLU A 162 3.66 13.60 0.72
CA GLU A 162 3.65 12.14 0.55
C GLU A 162 2.66 11.74 -0.57
N PRO A 163 2.98 10.71 -1.38
CA PRO A 163 2.06 10.26 -2.43
C PRO A 163 0.78 9.66 -1.84
N GLY A 164 -0.37 9.98 -2.42
CA GLY A 164 -1.64 9.32 -2.15
C GLY A 164 -1.68 7.91 -2.73
N VAL A 165 -2.68 7.11 -2.35
CA VAL A 165 -2.82 5.70 -2.78
C VAL A 165 -4.19 5.39 -3.37
N ASN A 166 -5.02 6.41 -3.58
CA ASN A 166 -6.40 6.21 -4.00
C ASN A 166 -6.53 5.74 -5.45
N ALA A 167 -5.60 6.14 -6.32
CA ALA A 167 -5.50 5.66 -7.70
C ALA A 167 -4.79 4.29 -7.83
N THR A 168 -4.60 3.57 -6.73
CA THR A 168 -4.09 2.19 -6.74
C THR A 168 -5.23 1.17 -6.78
N ARG A 169 -4.91 -0.12 -6.78
CA ARG A 169 -5.91 -1.20 -6.89
C ARG A 169 -5.74 -2.21 -5.77
N ILE A 170 -6.85 -2.89 -5.42
CA ILE A 170 -6.87 -4.00 -4.48
C ILE A 170 -7.35 -5.25 -5.22
N ALA A 171 -6.61 -6.35 -5.09
CA ALA A 171 -7.07 -7.67 -5.50
C ALA A 171 -7.64 -8.40 -4.28
N TYR A 172 -8.72 -9.16 -4.46
CA TYR A 172 -9.31 -9.98 -3.41
C TYR A 172 -10.10 -11.15 -3.98
N VAL A 173 -10.36 -12.14 -3.16
CA VAL A 173 -11.17 -13.29 -3.52
C VAL A 173 -12.60 -13.10 -3.01
N LEU A 174 -13.57 -13.22 -3.92
CA LEU A 174 -15.00 -13.19 -3.63
C LEU A 174 -15.56 -14.61 -3.76
N ARG A 175 -16.25 -15.08 -2.72
CA ARG A 175 -16.98 -16.34 -2.73
C ARG A 175 -18.47 -16.09 -2.80
N THR A 176 -19.12 -16.62 -3.83
CA THR A 176 -20.58 -16.59 -3.99
C THR A 176 -21.08 -18.03 -4.13
N GLY A 177 -21.63 -18.59 -3.06
CA GLY A 177 -22.02 -20.00 -3.01
C GLY A 177 -20.81 -20.93 -3.20
N ARG A 178 -20.78 -21.67 -4.34
CA ARG A 178 -19.68 -22.57 -4.72
C ARG A 178 -18.71 -21.97 -5.74
N ARG A 179 -18.87 -20.72 -6.09
CA ARG A 179 -18.02 -20.03 -7.08
C ARG A 179 -17.05 -19.09 -6.37
N PHE A 180 -15.79 -19.15 -6.78
CA PHE A 180 -14.73 -18.25 -6.36
C PHE A 180 -14.33 -17.36 -7.53
N THR A 181 -14.15 -16.07 -7.26
CA THR A 181 -13.69 -15.11 -8.25
C THR A 181 -12.58 -14.24 -7.67
N LEU A 182 -11.49 -14.10 -8.42
CA LEU A 182 -10.44 -13.13 -8.12
C LEU A 182 -10.85 -11.81 -8.75
N HIS A 183 -11.08 -10.81 -7.92
CA HIS A 183 -11.46 -9.46 -8.30
C HIS A 183 -10.27 -8.50 -8.21
N VAL A 184 -10.31 -7.47 -9.04
CA VAL A 184 -9.44 -6.30 -8.95
C VAL A 184 -10.32 -5.06 -8.95
N THR A 185 -10.21 -4.23 -7.90
CA THR A 185 -11.02 -3.01 -7.71
C THR A 185 -10.11 -1.78 -7.54
N ASP A 186 -10.69 -0.59 -7.59
CA ASP A 186 -10.05 0.62 -7.07
C ASP A 186 -9.80 0.50 -5.55
N ALA A 187 -8.96 1.35 -5.00
CA ALA A 187 -8.57 1.30 -3.58
C ALA A 187 -9.74 1.53 -2.60
N ASP A 188 -10.88 2.04 -3.06
CA ASP A 188 -12.10 2.21 -2.28
C ASP A 188 -13.06 1.00 -2.34
N GLY A 189 -12.71 -0.02 -3.12
CA GLY A 189 -13.49 -1.25 -3.29
C GLY A 189 -14.50 -1.22 -4.44
N GLU A 190 -14.62 -0.11 -5.18
CA GLU A 190 -15.49 0.02 -6.34
C GLU A 190 -14.78 -0.25 -7.67
N GLY A 191 -15.49 -0.15 -8.78
CA GLY A 191 -14.94 -0.29 -10.14
C GLY A 191 -14.43 -1.70 -10.49
N GLY A 192 -14.85 -2.72 -9.73
CA GLY A 192 -14.25 -4.05 -9.76
C GLY A 192 -14.41 -4.80 -11.08
N GLN A 193 -13.33 -5.47 -11.49
CA GLN A 193 -13.29 -6.40 -12.62
C GLN A 193 -12.92 -7.79 -12.14
N VAL A 194 -13.54 -8.82 -12.76
CA VAL A 194 -13.18 -10.21 -12.50
C VAL A 194 -11.94 -10.58 -13.31
N ALA A 195 -10.84 -10.86 -12.62
CA ALA A 195 -9.62 -11.36 -13.24
C ALA A 195 -9.72 -12.87 -13.55
N VAL A 196 -10.25 -13.66 -12.60
CA VAL A 196 -10.44 -15.12 -12.74
C VAL A 196 -11.73 -15.55 -12.07
N ALA A 197 -12.39 -16.56 -12.64
CA ALA A 197 -13.53 -17.25 -12.02
C ALA A 197 -13.29 -18.77 -12.04
N SER A 198 -13.56 -19.43 -10.93
CA SER A 198 -13.36 -20.88 -10.76
C SER A 198 -14.47 -21.48 -9.89
N PRO A 199 -14.90 -22.73 -10.15
CA PRO A 199 -15.73 -23.48 -9.21
C PRO A 199 -14.93 -23.97 -8.00
N GLU A 200 -13.59 -23.99 -8.09
CA GLU A 200 -12.68 -24.43 -7.05
C GLU A 200 -12.04 -23.22 -6.35
N PRO A 201 -11.53 -23.36 -5.12
CA PRO A 201 -10.94 -22.27 -4.38
C PRO A 201 -9.81 -21.55 -5.12
N ILE A 202 -9.78 -20.24 -4.94
CA ILE A 202 -8.66 -19.36 -5.27
C ILE A 202 -8.22 -18.73 -3.97
N ILE A 203 -6.90 -18.70 -3.69
CA ILE A 203 -6.33 -18.11 -2.47
C ILE A 203 -4.99 -17.39 -2.76
N SER A 204 -4.53 -16.61 -1.81
CA SER A 204 -3.20 -15.97 -1.76
C SER A 204 -2.85 -15.16 -3.01
N PRO A 205 -3.68 -14.20 -3.44
CA PRO A 205 -3.31 -13.31 -4.52
C PRO A 205 -2.14 -12.41 -4.11
N ALA A 206 -1.21 -12.20 -5.03
CA ALA A 206 -0.04 -11.34 -4.83
C ALA A 206 0.26 -10.54 -6.10
N TRP A 207 0.42 -9.23 -5.95
CA TRP A 207 0.73 -8.33 -7.05
C TRP A 207 2.20 -8.40 -7.45
N SER A 208 2.47 -8.37 -8.76
CA SER A 208 3.81 -8.06 -9.24
C SER A 208 4.17 -6.59 -8.92
N PRO A 209 5.46 -6.27 -8.71
CA PRO A 209 5.88 -4.91 -8.35
C PRO A 209 5.55 -3.84 -9.40
N ASP A 210 5.33 -4.24 -10.65
CA ASP A 210 4.91 -3.35 -11.74
C ASP A 210 3.38 -3.18 -11.86
N GLY A 211 2.60 -3.88 -11.01
CA GLY A 211 1.13 -3.84 -10.99
C GLY A 211 0.45 -4.45 -12.23
N ARG A 212 1.18 -5.16 -13.09
CA ARG A 212 0.64 -5.73 -14.33
C ARG A 212 0.17 -7.17 -14.19
N ARG A 213 0.70 -7.91 -13.23
CA ARG A 213 0.44 -9.34 -13.06
C ARG A 213 0.00 -9.65 -11.65
N LEU A 214 -0.79 -10.72 -11.54
CA LEU A 214 -1.14 -11.35 -10.27
C LEU A 214 -0.61 -12.78 -10.24
N ALA A 215 0.06 -13.15 -9.15
CA ALA A 215 0.25 -14.54 -8.77
C ALA A 215 -0.86 -14.93 -7.80
N TYR A 216 -1.34 -16.15 -7.87
CA TYR A 216 -2.37 -16.70 -6.97
C TYR A 216 -2.33 -18.21 -6.98
N VAL A 217 -2.94 -18.82 -5.99
CA VAL A 217 -3.13 -20.27 -5.93
C VAL A 217 -4.55 -20.60 -6.42
N SER A 218 -4.67 -21.58 -7.30
CA SER A 218 -5.95 -22.13 -7.73
C SER A 218 -5.98 -23.65 -7.55
N PHE A 219 -7.14 -24.14 -7.15
CA PHE A 219 -7.42 -25.58 -7.00
C PHE A 219 -8.16 -26.18 -8.21
N GLU A 220 -8.28 -25.47 -9.33
CA GLU A 220 -8.99 -25.94 -10.54
C GLU A 220 -8.45 -27.24 -11.12
N THR A 221 -7.21 -27.61 -10.81
CA THR A 221 -6.59 -28.90 -11.18
C THR A 221 -6.70 -29.98 -10.10
N GLN A 222 -7.62 -29.81 -9.12
CA GLN A 222 -7.85 -30.69 -7.97
C GLN A 222 -6.67 -30.74 -6.98
N LYS A 223 -5.72 -29.83 -7.10
CA LYS A 223 -4.62 -29.58 -6.16
C LYS A 223 -4.23 -28.11 -6.17
N ALA A 224 -3.52 -27.67 -5.13
CA ALA A 224 -2.97 -26.32 -5.07
C ALA A 224 -1.87 -26.15 -6.13
N VAL A 225 -2.04 -25.18 -7.01
CA VAL A 225 -1.10 -24.80 -8.09
C VAL A 225 -0.95 -23.28 -8.09
N VAL A 226 0.29 -22.79 -8.21
CA VAL A 226 0.56 -21.36 -8.36
C VAL A 226 0.46 -20.95 -9.83
N TRP A 227 -0.39 -19.97 -10.08
CA TRP A 227 -0.58 -19.34 -11.39
C TRP A 227 -0.05 -17.93 -11.37
N VAL A 228 0.38 -17.46 -12.53
CA VAL A 228 0.64 -16.03 -12.82
C VAL A 228 -0.23 -15.62 -13.99
N GLN A 229 -0.94 -14.51 -13.84
CA GLN A 229 -1.81 -13.94 -14.86
C GLN A 229 -1.38 -12.52 -15.19
N ASP A 230 -1.31 -12.20 -16.47
CA ASP A 230 -1.24 -10.84 -16.97
C ASP A 230 -2.64 -10.21 -17.03
N LEU A 231 -2.81 -9.06 -16.37
CA LEU A 231 -4.13 -8.41 -16.25
C LEU A 231 -4.55 -7.67 -17.51
N SER A 232 -3.61 -7.33 -18.40
CA SER A 232 -3.92 -6.61 -19.65
C SER A 232 -4.37 -7.56 -20.76
N THR A 233 -3.79 -8.76 -20.81
CA THR A 233 -4.09 -9.76 -21.85
C THR A 233 -5.03 -10.86 -21.37
N GLY A 234 -5.12 -11.05 -20.04
CA GLY A 234 -5.81 -12.19 -19.43
C GLY A 234 -5.05 -13.51 -19.50
N GLU A 235 -3.85 -13.52 -20.11
CA GLU A 235 -3.03 -14.73 -20.24
C GLU A 235 -2.63 -15.28 -18.88
N ARG A 236 -2.79 -16.61 -18.70
CA ARG A 236 -2.52 -17.33 -17.46
C ARG A 236 -1.48 -18.41 -17.68
N ARG A 237 -0.57 -18.58 -16.73
CA ARG A 237 0.45 -19.61 -16.76
C ARG A 237 0.62 -20.29 -15.41
N MET A 238 0.68 -21.62 -15.39
CA MET A 238 1.11 -22.39 -14.22
C MET A 238 2.61 -22.18 -14.01
N VAL A 239 3.00 -21.67 -12.83
CA VAL A 239 4.42 -21.42 -12.50
C VAL A 239 4.93 -22.47 -11.54
N ALA A 240 4.17 -22.84 -10.51
CA ALA A 240 4.52 -23.95 -9.62
C ALA A 240 3.40 -25.01 -9.62
N ASN A 241 3.72 -26.19 -10.20
CA ASN A 241 2.84 -27.35 -10.29
C ASN A 241 3.62 -28.63 -9.96
N PHE A 242 4.34 -28.60 -8.81
CA PHE A 242 5.13 -29.73 -8.35
C PHE A 242 4.27 -30.73 -7.57
N ARG A 243 4.85 -31.90 -7.25
CA ARG A 243 4.20 -32.88 -6.37
C ARG A 243 3.87 -32.20 -5.03
N GLY A 244 2.73 -32.56 -4.45
CA GLY A 244 2.24 -31.99 -3.18
C GLY A 244 1.63 -30.59 -3.35
N SER A 245 1.59 -29.83 -2.28
CA SER A 245 1.05 -28.46 -2.24
C SER A 245 2.05 -27.45 -2.86
N ASN A 246 1.50 -26.47 -3.58
CA ASN A 246 2.19 -25.33 -4.14
C ASN A 246 1.39 -24.08 -3.76
N SER A 247 1.87 -23.28 -2.81
CA SER A 247 1.05 -22.24 -2.19
C SER A 247 1.83 -20.98 -1.85
N ALA A 248 1.11 -19.97 -1.39
CA ALA A 248 1.60 -18.71 -0.83
C ALA A 248 2.67 -18.03 -1.69
N PRO A 249 2.37 -17.67 -2.96
CA PRO A 249 3.34 -16.98 -3.81
C PRO A 249 3.58 -15.56 -3.31
N ALA A 250 4.85 -15.14 -3.28
CA ALA A 250 5.26 -13.77 -3.02
C ALA A 250 6.30 -13.33 -4.06
N TRP A 251 6.11 -12.15 -4.64
CA TRP A 251 7.01 -11.61 -5.65
C TRP A 251 8.29 -11.05 -5.02
N SER A 252 9.43 -11.30 -5.67
CA SER A 252 10.64 -10.51 -5.39
C SER A 252 10.45 -9.05 -5.82
N PRO A 253 11.09 -8.08 -5.14
CA PRO A 253 10.92 -6.65 -5.47
C PRO A 253 11.32 -6.27 -6.90
N ASP A 254 12.20 -7.03 -7.53
CA ASP A 254 12.59 -6.85 -8.94
C ASP A 254 11.63 -7.52 -9.93
N GLY A 255 10.62 -8.25 -9.44
CA GLY A 255 9.60 -8.93 -10.25
C GLY A 255 10.10 -10.13 -11.06
N ARG A 256 11.31 -10.64 -10.78
CA ARG A 256 11.92 -11.74 -11.54
C ARG A 256 11.70 -13.11 -10.92
N GLN A 257 11.48 -13.17 -9.62
CA GLN A 257 11.29 -14.41 -8.88
C GLN A 257 10.00 -14.41 -8.06
N LEU A 258 9.55 -15.61 -7.71
CA LEU A 258 8.56 -15.88 -6.69
C LEU A 258 9.19 -16.66 -5.56
N ALA A 259 8.94 -16.27 -4.31
CA ALA A 259 9.01 -17.16 -3.18
C ALA A 259 7.70 -17.96 -3.12
N VAL A 260 7.76 -19.25 -2.85
CA VAL A 260 6.60 -20.16 -2.79
C VAL A 260 6.79 -21.19 -1.69
N ALA A 261 5.70 -21.66 -1.11
CA ALA A 261 5.71 -22.76 -0.15
C ALA A 261 5.39 -24.08 -0.88
N LEU A 262 6.33 -25.02 -0.87
CA LEU A 262 6.23 -26.30 -1.56
C LEU A 262 6.37 -27.49 -0.60
N SER A 263 5.52 -28.50 -0.73
CA SER A 263 5.66 -29.78 0.02
C SER A 263 6.16 -30.93 -0.87
N ARG A 264 6.87 -30.62 -1.96
CA ARG A 264 7.33 -31.58 -2.97
C ARG A 264 8.28 -32.68 -2.42
N ASP A 265 9.05 -32.34 -1.41
CA ASP A 265 10.12 -33.19 -0.86
C ASP A 265 9.81 -33.61 0.61
N GLY A 266 8.57 -33.54 1.06
CA GLY A 266 8.13 -33.85 2.43
C GLY A 266 7.32 -32.73 3.06
N LEU A 267 7.72 -32.22 4.23
CA LEU A 267 7.06 -31.08 4.87
C LEU A 267 7.22 -29.83 4.01
N THR A 268 6.23 -28.93 4.14
CA THR A 268 6.22 -27.67 3.41
C THR A 268 7.43 -26.81 3.80
N GLN A 269 8.17 -26.33 2.80
CA GLN A 269 9.34 -25.48 2.94
C GLN A 269 9.24 -24.30 1.98
N VAL A 270 9.98 -23.23 2.25
CA VAL A 270 10.08 -22.06 1.37
C VAL A 270 11.10 -22.32 0.27
N PHE A 271 10.72 -22.00 -0.96
CA PHE A 271 11.57 -22.05 -2.15
C PHE A 271 11.48 -20.73 -2.91
N THR A 272 12.51 -20.41 -3.66
CA THR A 272 12.48 -19.34 -4.68
C THR A 272 12.54 -19.94 -6.07
N MET A 273 11.91 -19.31 -7.05
CA MET A 273 11.94 -19.78 -8.43
C MET A 273 11.71 -18.63 -9.42
N PRO A 274 12.26 -18.73 -10.66
CA PRO A 274 11.97 -17.72 -11.68
C PRO A 274 10.48 -17.64 -11.99
N VAL A 275 9.95 -16.42 -12.19
CA VAL A 275 8.57 -16.21 -12.63
C VAL A 275 8.31 -16.87 -13.98
N SER A 276 9.32 -17.00 -14.84
CA SER A 276 9.24 -17.75 -16.09
C SER A 276 9.01 -19.25 -15.92
N GLY A 277 9.02 -19.76 -14.69
CA GLY A 277 9.05 -21.21 -14.39
C GLY A 277 10.47 -21.74 -14.34
N GLY A 278 10.62 -23.00 -13.96
CA GLY A 278 11.94 -23.64 -13.86
C GLY A 278 12.12 -24.40 -12.55
N THR A 279 13.37 -24.72 -12.22
CA THR A 279 13.70 -25.48 -11.01
C THR A 279 13.68 -24.58 -9.79
N PRO A 280 12.84 -24.89 -8.77
CA PRO A 280 12.82 -24.13 -7.53
C PRO A 280 14.08 -24.39 -6.71
N GLN A 281 14.62 -23.35 -6.09
CA GLN A 281 15.73 -23.39 -5.16
C GLN A 281 15.21 -23.35 -3.73
N ARG A 282 15.64 -24.30 -2.90
CA ARG A 282 15.21 -24.39 -1.51
C ARG A 282 15.85 -23.28 -0.69
N VAL A 283 15.06 -22.52 0.06
CA VAL A 283 15.51 -21.45 0.97
C VAL A 283 15.55 -21.97 2.41
N THR A 284 14.51 -22.71 2.84
CA THR A 284 14.46 -23.27 4.18
C THR A 284 14.58 -24.79 4.16
N SER A 285 15.18 -25.35 5.23
CA SER A 285 15.30 -26.79 5.45
C SER A 285 15.14 -27.08 6.94
N SER A 286 14.00 -27.63 7.32
CA SER A 286 13.66 -27.94 8.71
C SER A 286 12.75 -29.16 8.79
N ASN A 287 12.57 -29.70 10.00
CA ASN A 287 11.57 -30.71 10.31
C ASN A 287 10.21 -30.08 10.74
N SER A 288 9.92 -28.90 10.22
CA SER A 288 8.76 -28.08 10.55
C SER A 288 8.07 -27.60 9.27
N ILE A 289 6.87 -27.06 9.39
CA ILE A 289 6.16 -26.45 8.28
C ILE A 289 6.62 -24.99 8.15
N ASP A 290 7.20 -24.64 7.01
CA ASP A 290 7.59 -23.29 6.63
C ASP A 290 6.68 -22.80 5.48
N THR A 291 5.91 -21.74 5.70
CA THR A 291 4.89 -21.25 4.75
C THR A 291 4.77 -19.72 4.78
N GLU A 292 3.87 -19.16 3.95
CA GLU A 292 3.56 -17.73 3.85
C GLU A 292 4.82 -16.84 3.74
N PRO A 293 5.70 -17.11 2.74
CA PRO A 293 6.86 -16.27 2.55
C PRO A 293 6.48 -14.87 2.07
N VAL A 294 7.23 -13.84 2.52
CA VAL A 294 7.17 -12.48 2.00
C VAL A 294 8.59 -11.91 1.91
N TYR A 295 8.94 -11.29 0.78
CA TYR A 295 10.23 -10.63 0.63
C TYR A 295 10.30 -9.32 1.43
N SER A 296 11.49 -9.02 1.97
CA SER A 296 11.82 -7.65 2.37
C SER A 296 11.84 -6.73 1.15
N PRO A 297 11.55 -5.41 1.29
CA PRO A 297 11.52 -4.47 0.17
C PRO A 297 12.85 -4.35 -0.59
N ASP A 298 13.98 -4.61 0.08
CA ASP A 298 15.31 -4.66 -0.52
C ASP A 298 15.65 -5.99 -1.21
N GLY A 299 14.75 -7.00 -1.12
CA GLY A 299 14.91 -8.32 -1.71
C GLY A 299 15.93 -9.23 -1.04
N ARG A 300 16.59 -8.77 0.04
CA ARG A 300 17.67 -9.52 0.67
C ARG A 300 17.20 -10.62 1.61
N ARG A 301 16.01 -10.48 2.17
CA ARG A 301 15.46 -11.39 3.18
C ARG A 301 14.07 -11.86 2.79
N ILE A 302 13.71 -13.04 3.33
CA ILE A 302 12.36 -13.59 3.27
C ILE A 302 11.89 -13.79 4.71
N TYR A 303 10.73 -13.21 5.02
CA TYR A 303 9.98 -13.46 6.25
C TYR A 303 8.99 -14.58 5.95
N PHE A 304 8.74 -15.45 6.90
CA PHE A 304 7.87 -16.60 6.70
C PHE A 304 7.31 -17.11 8.03
N VAL A 305 6.26 -17.90 7.96
CA VAL A 305 5.66 -18.57 9.13
C VAL A 305 6.30 -19.94 9.29
N SER A 306 6.65 -20.29 10.53
CA SER A 306 7.17 -21.62 10.88
C SER A 306 6.67 -22.07 12.25
N ASP A 307 6.38 -23.35 12.39
CA ASP A 307 6.01 -24.00 13.65
C ASP A 307 7.20 -24.64 14.40
N ARG A 308 8.46 -24.37 13.97
CA ARG A 308 9.69 -24.91 14.56
C ARG A 308 9.90 -24.61 16.03
N GLY A 309 9.22 -23.60 16.56
CA GLY A 309 9.25 -23.20 17.97
C GLY A 309 8.10 -23.78 18.80
N GLY A 310 7.35 -24.77 18.30
CA GLY A 310 6.22 -25.39 18.97
C GLY A 310 4.85 -24.78 18.64
N GLY A 311 4.80 -23.78 17.77
CA GLY A 311 3.60 -23.17 17.21
C GLY A 311 3.95 -22.14 16.15
N PRO A 312 2.99 -21.73 15.29
CA PRO A 312 3.25 -20.80 14.21
C PRO A 312 3.79 -19.46 14.72
N GLN A 313 4.96 -19.08 14.22
CA GLN A 313 5.62 -17.82 14.52
C GLN A 313 6.27 -17.27 13.24
N ILE A 314 6.55 -15.99 13.21
CA ILE A 314 7.21 -15.34 12.09
C ILE A 314 8.73 -15.41 12.30
N TYR A 315 9.42 -15.87 11.27
CA TYR A 315 10.87 -15.99 11.17
C TYR A 315 11.36 -15.24 9.95
N ARG A 316 12.66 -14.97 9.88
CA ARG A 316 13.32 -14.46 8.68
C ARG A 316 14.57 -15.27 8.34
N VAL A 317 14.93 -15.23 7.08
CA VAL A 317 16.12 -15.86 6.51
C VAL A 317 16.63 -15.00 5.36
N ASP A 318 17.92 -15.08 5.02
CA ASP A 318 18.40 -14.46 3.79
C ASP A 318 17.73 -15.11 2.56
N ALA A 319 17.47 -14.35 1.50
CA ALA A 319 16.74 -14.84 0.32
C ALA A 319 17.48 -16.00 -0.39
N GLY A 320 18.79 -16.11 -0.21
CA GLY A 320 19.62 -17.24 -0.66
C GLY A 320 19.64 -18.44 0.30
N GLY A 321 18.94 -18.37 1.43
CA GLY A 321 19.00 -19.38 2.50
C GLY A 321 20.06 -19.07 3.56
N GLY A 322 20.15 -19.93 4.60
CA GLY A 322 21.12 -19.75 5.68
C GLY A 322 20.51 -19.80 7.07
N ALA A 323 21.05 -19.01 7.99
CA ALA A 323 20.57 -18.95 9.37
C ALA A 323 19.16 -18.34 9.46
N VAL A 324 18.31 -19.02 10.21
CA VAL A 324 16.92 -18.59 10.44
C VAL A 324 16.81 -17.90 11.78
N GLU A 325 16.21 -16.73 11.80
CA GLU A 325 16.00 -15.91 12.99
C GLU A 325 14.51 -15.77 13.29
N ARG A 326 14.12 -15.95 14.57
CA ARG A 326 12.73 -15.73 15.02
C ARG A 326 12.48 -14.24 15.22
N ILE A 327 11.32 -13.75 14.74
CA ILE A 327 10.94 -12.34 14.80
C ILE A 327 9.84 -12.09 15.84
N THR A 328 8.84 -12.99 15.92
CA THR A 328 7.74 -12.84 16.88
C THR A 328 7.95 -13.74 18.11
N PHE A 329 7.79 -13.17 19.30
CA PHE A 329 7.99 -13.88 20.59
C PHE A 329 6.76 -13.85 21.48
N ALA A 330 5.90 -12.83 21.34
CA ALA A 330 4.67 -12.70 22.11
C ALA A 330 3.57 -13.59 21.52
N GLY A 331 2.79 -14.23 22.40
CA GLY A 331 1.76 -15.17 21.99
C GLY A 331 2.32 -16.51 21.46
N ASN A 332 1.43 -17.43 21.12
CA ASN A 332 1.77 -18.77 20.66
C ASN A 332 1.35 -19.05 19.22
N TYR A 333 0.80 -18.05 18.52
CA TYR A 333 0.27 -18.19 17.16
C TYR A 333 0.32 -16.84 16.45
N ASN A 334 1.30 -16.68 15.55
CA ASN A 334 1.49 -15.48 14.72
C ASN A 334 1.69 -15.90 13.26
N ILE A 335 0.84 -15.41 12.36
CA ILE A 335 0.79 -15.80 10.93
C ILE A 335 0.58 -14.57 10.03
N SER A 336 0.53 -14.80 8.74
CA SER A 336 0.21 -13.82 7.69
C SER A 336 1.07 -12.56 7.77
N PRO A 337 2.41 -12.69 7.68
CA PRO A 337 3.31 -11.54 7.71
C PRO A 337 3.12 -10.65 6.49
N ALA A 338 3.10 -9.33 6.70
CA ALA A 338 3.19 -8.32 5.66
C ALA A 338 4.20 -7.24 6.09
N LEU A 339 5.03 -6.78 5.15
CA LEU A 339 6.03 -5.75 5.43
C LEU A 339 5.60 -4.41 4.85
N SER A 340 5.83 -3.35 5.60
CA SER A 340 5.69 -1.99 5.08
C SER A 340 6.69 -1.74 3.93
N PRO A 341 6.37 -0.85 2.97
CA PRO A 341 7.24 -0.58 1.82
C PRO A 341 8.64 -0.07 2.19
N ASP A 342 8.81 0.54 3.36
CA ASP A 342 10.10 0.98 3.91
C ASP A 342 10.83 -0.13 4.68
N GLY A 343 10.19 -1.30 4.89
CA GLY A 343 10.75 -2.45 5.58
C GLY A 343 10.88 -2.32 7.10
N ARG A 344 10.30 -1.28 7.70
CA ARG A 344 10.42 -1.02 9.14
C ARG A 344 9.31 -1.61 9.98
N THR A 345 8.11 -1.74 9.41
CA THR A 345 6.95 -2.25 10.12
C THR A 345 6.55 -3.62 9.61
N LEU A 346 6.37 -4.57 10.51
CA LEU A 346 5.74 -5.86 10.26
C LEU A 346 4.30 -5.81 10.74
N ALA A 347 3.35 -6.07 9.83
CA ALA A 347 1.97 -6.40 10.17
C ALA A 347 1.79 -7.92 10.14
N PHE A 348 0.97 -8.44 11.05
CA PHE A 348 0.72 -9.88 11.16
C PHE A 348 -0.57 -10.15 11.92
N ILE A 349 -1.07 -11.38 11.82
CA ILE A 349 -2.23 -11.84 12.57
C ILE A 349 -1.77 -12.64 13.78
N THR A 350 -2.26 -12.28 14.96
CA THR A 350 -2.04 -13.04 16.21
C THR A 350 -3.33 -13.66 16.70
N ARG A 351 -3.26 -14.83 17.33
CA ARG A 351 -4.38 -15.43 18.04
C ARG A 351 -4.36 -15.05 19.52
N GLN A 352 -5.42 -14.40 19.97
CA GLN A 352 -5.67 -14.03 21.37
C GLN A 352 -6.94 -14.75 21.86
N GLY A 353 -6.77 -15.87 22.58
CA GLY A 353 -7.88 -16.76 22.91
C GLY A 353 -8.49 -17.40 21.66
N THR A 354 -9.76 -17.08 21.34
CA THR A 354 -10.45 -17.51 20.12
C THR A 354 -10.41 -16.47 19.01
N ALA A 355 -9.95 -15.25 19.28
CA ALA A 355 -9.92 -14.15 18.31
C ALA A 355 -8.60 -14.11 17.54
N PHE A 356 -8.68 -13.79 16.26
CA PHE A 356 -7.56 -13.44 15.38
C PHE A 356 -7.55 -11.93 15.19
N ARG A 357 -6.42 -11.27 15.48
CA ARG A 357 -6.31 -9.81 15.46
C ARG A 357 -5.12 -9.35 14.65
N LEU A 358 -5.32 -8.28 13.92
CA LEU A 358 -4.25 -7.59 13.21
C LEU A 358 -3.37 -6.82 14.20
N MET A 359 -2.08 -7.13 14.14
CA MET A 359 -1.03 -6.49 14.92
C MET A 359 -0.03 -5.80 14.00
N THR A 360 0.65 -4.80 14.54
CA THR A 360 1.88 -4.23 13.95
C THR A 360 3.00 -4.21 14.98
N MET A 361 4.24 -4.30 14.50
CA MET A 361 5.45 -4.10 15.31
C MET A 361 6.54 -3.42 14.47
N ASP A 362 7.35 -2.61 15.14
CA ASP A 362 8.56 -2.03 14.56
C ASP A 362 9.68 -3.09 14.55
N LEU A 363 10.31 -3.31 13.40
CA LEU A 363 11.40 -4.29 13.24
C LEU A 363 12.74 -3.79 13.78
N ASP A 364 12.90 -2.48 14.01
CA ASP A 364 14.10 -1.88 14.62
C ASP A 364 14.06 -1.90 16.15
N GLY A 365 12.97 -2.38 16.73
CA GLY A 365 12.78 -2.59 18.17
C GLY A 365 11.49 -1.94 18.67
N GLY A 366 10.55 -2.75 19.03
CA GLY A 366 9.26 -2.29 19.56
C GLY A 366 8.36 -3.46 19.93
N GLY A 367 7.43 -3.24 20.85
CA GLY A 367 6.39 -4.20 21.16
C GLY A 367 5.34 -4.27 20.05
N ALA A 368 4.70 -5.43 19.91
CA ALA A 368 3.57 -5.55 19.01
C ALA A 368 2.34 -4.82 19.56
N VAL A 369 1.66 -4.05 18.70
CA VAL A 369 0.46 -3.27 19.04
C VAL A 369 -0.72 -3.78 18.21
N ALA A 370 -1.88 -3.97 18.85
CA ALA A 370 -3.12 -4.34 18.17
C ALA A 370 -3.70 -3.13 17.43
N LEU A 371 -3.98 -3.30 16.13
CA LEU A 371 -4.64 -2.27 15.31
C LEU A 371 -6.16 -2.43 15.30
N THR A 372 -6.65 -3.64 15.58
CA THR A 372 -8.06 -3.97 15.44
C THR A 372 -8.64 -4.51 16.74
N ASP A 373 -9.95 -4.39 16.87
CA ASP A 373 -10.79 -4.92 17.93
C ASP A 373 -11.75 -6.03 17.43
N THR A 374 -11.67 -6.36 16.14
CA THR A 374 -12.37 -7.46 15.47
C THR A 374 -11.78 -8.83 15.86
N SER A 375 -12.49 -9.92 15.57
CA SER A 375 -12.15 -11.26 16.07
C SER A 375 -11.71 -12.27 15.01
N ASP A 376 -11.87 -11.93 13.72
CA ASP A 376 -11.61 -12.85 12.61
C ASP A 376 -10.78 -12.16 11.51
N ASP A 377 -9.72 -11.45 11.92
CA ASP A 377 -8.87 -10.74 10.99
C ASP A 377 -7.94 -11.69 10.24
N GLU A 378 -7.74 -11.44 8.95
CA GLU A 378 -6.86 -12.25 8.10
C GLU A 378 -6.21 -11.41 6.99
N SER A 379 -5.10 -11.92 6.45
CA SER A 379 -4.44 -11.46 5.21
C SER A 379 -4.19 -9.95 5.15
N PRO A 380 -3.45 -9.35 6.10
CA PRO A 380 -3.12 -7.94 6.03
C PRO A 380 -2.21 -7.63 4.83
N SER A 381 -2.44 -6.48 4.17
CA SER A 381 -1.61 -6.02 3.09
C SER A 381 -1.43 -4.49 3.16
N PHE A 382 -0.19 -4.02 3.07
CA PHE A 382 0.11 -2.59 3.11
C PHE A 382 -0.25 -1.88 1.79
N ALA A 383 -0.77 -0.67 1.91
CA ALA A 383 -0.77 0.29 0.81
C ALA A 383 0.66 0.70 0.45
N PRO A 384 0.93 1.09 -0.83
CA PRO A 384 2.30 1.35 -1.28
C PRO A 384 2.96 2.58 -0.65
N ASN A 385 2.21 3.47 0.05
CA ASN A 385 2.78 4.54 0.86
C ASN A 385 3.09 4.12 2.31
N GLY A 386 2.73 2.88 2.70
CA GLY A 386 2.96 2.38 4.05
C GLY A 386 2.08 3.00 5.15
N ARG A 387 1.07 3.80 4.81
CA ARG A 387 0.21 4.51 5.79
C ARG A 387 -1.11 3.79 6.09
N LEU A 388 -1.53 2.92 5.19
CA LEU A 388 -2.77 2.17 5.30
C LEU A 388 -2.48 0.67 5.18
N LEU A 389 -3.35 -0.11 5.79
CA LEU A 389 -3.47 -1.55 5.61
C LEU A 389 -4.87 -1.90 5.13
N VAL A 390 -4.98 -2.84 4.21
CA VAL A 390 -6.22 -3.57 3.94
C VAL A 390 -6.13 -4.94 4.61
N TYR A 391 -7.25 -5.43 5.14
CA TYR A 391 -7.37 -6.74 5.75
C TYR A 391 -8.79 -7.28 5.56
N ALA A 392 -8.97 -8.58 5.62
CA ALA A 392 -10.30 -9.16 5.69
C ALA A 392 -10.66 -9.44 7.15
N THR A 393 -11.95 -9.34 7.47
CA THR A 393 -12.47 -9.62 8.81
C THR A 393 -13.95 -9.98 8.73
N ARG A 394 -14.54 -10.37 9.85
CA ARG A 394 -15.97 -10.70 9.93
C ARG A 394 -16.73 -9.66 10.72
N VAL A 395 -17.70 -9.04 10.05
CA VAL A 395 -18.62 -8.06 10.63
C VAL A 395 -20.06 -8.59 10.43
N GLN A 396 -20.82 -8.73 11.52
CA GLN A 396 -22.21 -9.21 11.46
C GLN A 396 -22.39 -10.52 10.68
N ARG A 397 -21.44 -11.47 10.84
CA ARG A 397 -21.39 -12.78 10.15
C ARG A 397 -21.12 -12.72 8.65
N GLN A 398 -20.67 -11.59 8.12
CA GLN A 398 -20.23 -11.43 6.74
C GLN A 398 -18.72 -11.21 6.72
N ASP A 399 -18.02 -11.89 5.84
CA ASP A 399 -16.61 -11.64 5.59
C ASP A 399 -16.50 -10.38 4.71
N VAL A 400 -15.80 -9.37 5.19
CA VAL A 400 -15.70 -8.03 4.59
C VAL A 400 -14.25 -7.59 4.51
N LEU A 401 -13.96 -6.68 3.58
CA LEU A 401 -12.67 -5.99 3.55
C LEU A 401 -12.76 -4.67 4.31
N MET A 402 -11.74 -4.41 5.10
CA MET A 402 -11.56 -3.17 5.85
C MET A 402 -10.20 -2.57 5.52
N THR A 403 -10.12 -1.24 5.54
CA THR A 403 -8.85 -0.54 5.62
C THR A 403 -8.67 0.07 7.01
N THR A 404 -7.42 0.22 7.44
CA THR A 404 -7.09 0.90 8.70
C THR A 404 -5.82 1.73 8.55
N THR A 405 -5.74 2.85 9.23
CA THR A 405 -4.49 3.59 9.44
C THR A 405 -3.58 2.85 10.40
N LEU A 406 -2.26 3.11 10.38
CA LEU A 406 -1.30 2.42 11.26
C LEU A 406 -1.47 2.74 12.75
N ASP A 407 -2.18 3.80 13.08
CA ASP A 407 -2.56 4.12 14.46
C ASP A 407 -3.92 3.51 14.88
N GLY A 408 -4.58 2.79 13.96
CA GLY A 408 -5.87 2.13 14.19
C GLY A 408 -7.06 3.07 14.37
N ARG A 409 -6.91 4.38 14.16
CA ARG A 409 -7.96 5.38 14.42
C ARG A 409 -9.04 5.41 13.35
N ILE A 410 -8.64 5.35 12.08
CA ILE A 410 -9.56 5.34 10.96
C ILE A 410 -9.68 3.92 10.46
N LYS A 411 -10.88 3.39 10.50
CA LYS A 411 -11.24 2.08 9.96
C LYS A 411 -12.39 2.29 8.97
N THR A 412 -12.19 1.90 7.73
CA THR A 412 -13.21 2.05 6.68
C THR A 412 -13.55 0.70 6.08
N ARG A 413 -14.83 0.38 6.03
CA ARG A 413 -15.31 -0.80 5.31
C ARG A 413 -15.27 -0.49 3.81
N LEU A 414 -14.59 -1.34 3.04
CA LEU A 414 -14.71 -1.31 1.59
C LEU A 414 -16.07 -1.86 1.18
N LEU A 415 -16.61 -1.37 0.08
CA LEU A 415 -17.95 -1.72 -0.37
C LEU A 415 -18.08 -3.24 -0.53
N SER A 416 -19.14 -3.82 0.04
CA SER A 416 -19.38 -5.26 0.00
C SER A 416 -20.64 -5.57 -0.80
N SER A 417 -20.53 -6.54 -1.69
CA SER A 417 -21.65 -7.06 -2.49
C SER A 417 -22.55 -8.07 -1.75
N GLY A 418 -22.41 -8.20 -0.43
CA GLY A 418 -23.16 -9.20 0.36
C GLY A 418 -22.66 -10.64 0.23
N ALA A 419 -21.48 -10.85 -0.39
CA ALA A 419 -20.77 -12.13 -0.51
C ALA A 419 -19.52 -12.15 0.37
N ASP A 420 -18.95 -13.33 0.64
CA ASP A 420 -17.76 -13.48 1.45
C ASP A 420 -16.52 -12.96 0.69
N MET A 421 -15.88 -11.92 1.20
CA MET A 421 -14.68 -11.28 0.64
C MET A 421 -13.46 -11.58 1.50
N ARG A 422 -12.41 -12.14 0.90
CA ARG A 422 -11.21 -12.62 1.61
C ARG A 422 -9.94 -12.36 0.84
N GLU A 423 -8.80 -12.61 1.49
CA GLU A 423 -7.48 -12.61 0.88
C GLU A 423 -7.16 -11.29 0.13
N PRO A 424 -7.32 -10.11 0.75
CA PRO A 424 -6.99 -8.87 0.07
C PRO A 424 -5.48 -8.74 -0.13
N ALA A 425 -5.10 -8.18 -1.29
CA ALA A 425 -3.75 -7.77 -1.60
C ALA A 425 -3.77 -6.36 -2.18
N TRP A 426 -3.11 -5.41 -1.53
CA TRP A 426 -2.99 -4.05 -2.05
C TRP A 426 -1.95 -4.00 -3.16
N GLY A 427 -2.30 -3.44 -4.31
CA GLY A 427 -1.40 -3.30 -5.45
C GLY A 427 -0.40 -2.14 -5.29
N PRO A 428 0.66 -2.15 -6.07
CA PRO A 428 1.62 -1.05 -6.11
C PRO A 428 1.03 0.19 -6.78
N TYR A 429 1.78 1.28 -6.75
CA TYR A 429 1.44 2.46 -7.57
C TYR A 429 1.28 2.06 -9.04
N GLY A 430 0.20 2.51 -9.69
CA GLY A 430 0.00 2.38 -11.12
C GLY A 430 1.06 3.20 -11.89
N ARG A 431 1.62 2.62 -12.94
CA ARG A 431 2.48 3.34 -13.89
C ARG A 431 1.65 3.97 -14.99
#